data_335b63798bcb08bc40ce01659a1ee2b9
#
_entry.id   335b63798bcb08bc40ce01659a1ee2b9
#
_cell.length_a   1.000
_cell.length_b   1.000
_cell.length_c   1.000
_cell.angle_alpha   90.00
_cell.angle_beta   90.00
_cell.angle_gamma   90.00
#
_symmetry.space_group_name_H-M   'P 1'
#
loop_
_entity.id
_entity.type
_entity.pdbx_description
1 polymer ?
#
loop_
_entity_poly.entity_id
_entity_poly.type
_entity_poly.pdbx_seq_one_letter_code
_entity_poly.pdbx_strand_id
1 'polypeptide(L)'
;MWLLNDLFASTPVHSGERLSVVAMQQLGEIGARAKDLFERNRKLLNEFLDTREELEAVRPEFGTVMFPRVRSGDSEELCRVLREKYETSVVPGKFFEMPAHFRVGIAGETAVLEEGLERLGKALDEISRG
;
A
#
# COMPACT_ATOMS: atom_id res chain seq x y z
N MET A 1 11.91 6.56 27.99
CA MET A 1 10.73 6.78 27.13
C MET A 1 10.18 8.21 27.20
N TRP A 2 9.95 8.79 28.38
CA TRP A 2 9.50 10.18 28.54
C TRP A 2 10.39 11.23 27.88
N LEU A 3 11.72 11.13 28.01
CA LEU A 3 12.69 12.08 27.42
C LEU A 3 12.62 12.15 25.88
N LEU A 4 12.30 11.03 25.20
CA LEU A 4 12.10 11.01 23.75
C LEU A 4 10.76 11.66 23.38
N ASN A 5 9.72 11.46 24.16
CA ASN A 5 8.44 12.10 23.92
C ASN A 5 8.55 13.62 24.05
N ASP A 6 9.26 14.13 25.05
CA ASP A 6 9.49 15.57 25.23
C ASP A 6 10.27 16.19 24.05
N LEU A 7 11.13 15.41 23.39
CA LEU A 7 11.88 15.89 22.23
C LEU A 7 11.01 16.06 20.98
N PHE A 8 10.01 15.21 20.78
CA PHE A 8 9.20 15.17 19.57
C PHE A 8 7.76 15.66 19.73
N ALA A 9 7.21 15.60 20.94
CA ALA A 9 5.81 15.91 21.21
C ALA A 9 5.57 16.37 22.65
N SER A 10 6.33 17.36 23.12
CA SER A 10 6.25 17.84 24.50
C SER A 10 4.88 18.44 24.87
N THR A 11 4.19 19.06 23.91
CA THR A 11 2.89 19.69 24.11
C THR A 11 1.94 19.38 22.96
N PRO A 12 1.26 18.20 23.01
CA PRO A 12 0.25 17.86 22.01
C PRO A 12 -0.94 18.82 22.08
N VAL A 13 -1.60 19.03 20.95
CA VAL A 13 -2.78 19.89 20.87
C VAL A 13 -3.94 19.23 21.62
N HIS A 14 -4.46 19.87 22.65
CA HIS A 14 -5.49 19.33 23.56
C HIS A 14 -6.74 18.80 22.81
N SER A 15 -7.18 19.48 21.74
CA SER A 15 -8.28 19.00 20.91
C SER A 15 -7.97 17.65 20.24
N GLY A 16 -6.72 17.44 19.79
CA GLY A 16 -6.27 16.17 19.24
C GLY A 16 -6.26 15.05 20.27
N GLU A 17 -5.82 15.33 21.48
CA GLU A 17 -5.86 14.36 22.59
C GLU A 17 -7.30 13.94 22.92
N ARG A 18 -8.23 14.89 23.01
CA ARG A 18 -9.65 14.58 23.25
C ARG A 18 -10.27 13.74 22.14
N LEU A 19 -9.98 14.06 20.88
CA LEU A 19 -10.42 13.25 19.72
C LEU A 19 -9.82 11.84 19.77
N SER A 20 -8.57 11.70 20.17
CA SER A 20 -7.92 10.40 20.33
C SER A 20 -8.62 9.55 21.39
N VAL A 21 -9.00 10.15 22.53
CA VAL A 21 -9.77 9.45 23.57
C VAL A 21 -11.11 8.96 23.03
N VAL A 22 -11.85 9.81 22.30
CA VAL A 22 -13.13 9.43 21.69
C VAL A 22 -12.94 8.29 20.68
N ALA A 23 -11.92 8.38 19.83
CA ALA A 23 -11.61 7.34 18.86
C ALA A 23 -11.27 6.00 19.54
N MET A 24 -10.48 6.04 20.63
CA MET A 24 -10.13 4.84 21.39
C MET A 24 -11.35 4.21 22.08
N GLN A 25 -12.32 4.99 22.53
CA GLN A 25 -13.58 4.47 23.07
C GLN A 25 -14.45 3.79 22.03
N GLN A 26 -14.29 4.13 20.75
CA GLN A 26 -15.01 3.57 19.61
C GLN A 26 -14.14 2.64 18.75
N LEU A 27 -13.02 2.17 19.29
CA LEU A 27 -12.03 1.39 18.54
C LEU A 27 -12.63 0.10 17.92
N GLY A 28 -13.65 -0.50 18.57
CA GLY A 28 -14.34 -1.66 18.04
C GLY A 28 -15.05 -1.40 16.71
N GLU A 29 -15.78 -0.29 16.60
CA GLU A 29 -16.49 0.09 15.37
C GLU A 29 -15.49 0.51 14.27
N ILE A 30 -14.50 1.33 14.63
CA ILE A 30 -13.45 1.78 13.72
C ILE A 30 -12.67 0.56 13.20
N GLY A 31 -12.31 -0.36 14.08
CA GLY A 31 -11.57 -1.58 13.75
C GLY A 31 -12.35 -2.52 12.85
N ALA A 32 -13.65 -2.71 13.11
CA ALA A 32 -14.52 -3.54 12.27
C ALA A 32 -14.59 -3.01 10.82
N ARG A 33 -14.86 -1.71 10.67
CA ARG A 33 -14.89 -1.07 9.34
C ARG A 33 -13.54 -1.21 8.60
N ALA A 34 -12.44 -0.98 9.29
CA ALA A 34 -11.11 -1.11 8.72
C ALA A 34 -10.82 -2.57 8.31
N LYS A 35 -11.21 -3.53 9.14
CA LYS A 35 -11.03 -4.96 8.86
C LYS A 35 -11.75 -5.39 7.59
N ASP A 36 -13.03 -5.05 7.44
CA ASP A 36 -13.84 -5.40 6.27
C ASP A 36 -13.23 -4.82 4.97
N LEU A 37 -12.77 -3.57 5.03
CA LEU A 37 -12.12 -2.90 3.90
C LEU A 37 -10.81 -3.63 3.52
N PHE A 38 -9.96 -3.91 4.51
CA PHE A 38 -8.66 -4.53 4.26
C PHE A 38 -8.77 -5.98 3.78
N GLU A 39 -9.72 -6.75 4.30
CA GLU A 39 -9.97 -8.11 3.83
C GLU A 39 -10.40 -8.13 2.37
N ARG A 40 -11.32 -7.25 1.98
CA ARG A 40 -11.77 -7.10 0.59
C ARG A 40 -10.63 -6.69 -0.33
N ASN A 41 -9.92 -5.64 0.03
CA ASN A 41 -8.84 -5.10 -0.79
C ASN A 41 -7.65 -6.07 -0.91
N ARG A 42 -7.35 -6.81 0.16
CA ARG A 42 -6.32 -7.85 0.13
C ARG A 42 -6.71 -9.00 -0.79
N LYS A 43 -7.97 -9.41 -0.78
CA LYS A 43 -8.48 -10.43 -1.69
C LYS A 43 -8.30 -10.00 -3.15
N LEU A 44 -8.72 -8.78 -3.50
CA LEU A 44 -8.54 -8.23 -4.85
C LEU A 44 -7.07 -8.21 -5.29
N LEU A 45 -6.17 -7.73 -4.42
CA LEU A 45 -4.75 -7.70 -4.74
C LEU A 45 -4.17 -9.13 -4.89
N ASN A 46 -4.59 -10.07 -4.06
CA ASN A 46 -4.15 -11.47 -4.18
C ASN A 46 -4.64 -12.11 -5.48
N GLU A 47 -5.89 -11.91 -5.86
CA GLU A 47 -6.47 -12.38 -7.11
C GLU A 47 -5.72 -11.78 -8.31
N PHE A 48 -5.40 -10.48 -8.27
CA PHE A 48 -4.55 -9.86 -9.28
C PHE A 48 -3.17 -10.52 -9.36
N LEU A 49 -2.49 -10.71 -8.24
CA LEU A 49 -1.16 -11.34 -8.19
C LEU A 49 -1.17 -12.79 -8.70
N ASP A 50 -2.29 -13.52 -8.54
CA ASP A 50 -2.44 -14.88 -9.06
C ASP A 50 -2.46 -14.92 -10.61
N THR A 51 -2.80 -13.81 -11.25
CA THR A 51 -2.80 -13.68 -12.72
C THR A 51 -1.49 -13.18 -13.31
N ARG A 52 -0.47 -12.88 -12.46
CA ARG A 52 0.75 -12.18 -12.85
C ARG A 52 2.00 -12.99 -12.51
N GLU A 53 2.42 -13.86 -13.45
CA GLU A 53 3.61 -14.71 -13.29
C GLU A 53 4.91 -13.89 -13.17
N GLU A 54 4.94 -12.68 -13.72
CA GLU A 54 6.07 -11.75 -13.65
C GLU A 54 6.26 -11.12 -12.26
N LEU A 55 5.29 -11.28 -11.36
CA LEU A 55 5.35 -10.79 -9.99
C LEU A 55 5.52 -11.93 -8.98
N GLU A 56 6.18 -11.61 -7.88
CA GLU A 56 6.33 -12.46 -6.72
C GLU A 56 6.03 -11.64 -5.46
N ALA A 57 5.23 -12.16 -4.54
CA ALA A 57 4.89 -11.45 -3.32
C ALA A 57 4.73 -12.39 -2.12
N VAL A 58 5.22 -11.96 -0.98
CA VAL A 58 4.80 -12.49 0.31
C VAL A 58 3.40 -11.95 0.58
N ARG A 59 2.48 -12.84 0.98
CA ARG A 59 1.06 -12.52 1.23
C ARG A 59 0.76 -12.53 2.72
N PRO A 60 0.98 -11.43 3.43
CA PRO A 60 0.74 -11.39 4.86
C PRO A 60 -0.77 -11.43 5.15
N GLU A 61 -1.14 -12.08 6.23
CA GLU A 61 -2.52 -12.12 6.71
C GLU A 61 -3.02 -10.74 7.17
N PHE A 62 -2.12 -9.90 7.65
CA PHE A 62 -2.42 -8.56 8.17
C PHE A 62 -1.56 -7.50 7.50
N GLY A 63 -1.94 -6.24 7.69
CA GLY A 63 -1.20 -5.09 7.17
C GLY A 63 -1.98 -4.30 6.13
N THR A 64 -1.51 -3.09 5.87
CA THR A 64 -2.14 -2.09 4.98
C THR A 64 -1.37 -1.90 3.69
N VAL A 65 -0.27 -2.63 3.53
CA VAL A 65 0.59 -2.58 2.35
C VAL A 65 1.02 -3.97 1.94
N MET A 66 1.31 -4.13 0.65
CA MET A 66 1.98 -5.30 0.09
C MET A 66 3.23 -4.85 -0.66
N PHE A 67 4.25 -5.72 -0.74
CA PHE A 67 5.54 -5.39 -1.31
C PHE A 67 5.96 -6.41 -2.37
N PRO A 68 5.29 -6.44 -3.54
CA PRO A 68 5.62 -7.34 -4.63
C PRO A 68 7.00 -7.06 -5.21
N ARG A 69 7.60 -8.11 -5.77
CA ARG A 69 8.85 -8.09 -6.52
C ARG A 69 8.57 -8.34 -7.99
N VAL A 70 9.20 -7.59 -8.87
CA VAL A 70 9.30 -7.92 -10.30
C VAL A 70 10.38 -8.99 -10.47
N ARG A 71 10.08 -10.11 -11.15
CA ARG A 71 11.01 -11.23 -11.27
C ARG A 71 12.24 -10.89 -12.12
N SER A 72 12.09 -10.00 -13.10
CA SER A 72 13.17 -9.55 -13.96
C SER A 72 13.34 -8.04 -13.91
N GLY A 73 14.56 -7.59 -13.60
CA GLY A 73 14.90 -6.17 -13.57
C GLY A 73 14.63 -5.48 -12.23
N ASP A 74 14.55 -4.17 -12.28
CA ASP A 74 14.12 -3.35 -11.15
C ASP A 74 12.70 -2.79 -11.37
N SER A 75 12.14 -2.18 -10.33
CA SER A 75 10.79 -1.63 -10.39
C SER A 75 10.74 -0.18 -10.92
N GLU A 76 11.86 0.44 -11.26
CA GLU A 76 11.91 1.85 -11.63
C GLU A 76 11.18 2.12 -12.94
N GLU A 77 11.39 1.26 -13.95
CA GLU A 77 10.71 1.36 -15.24
C GLU A 77 9.20 1.22 -15.08
N LEU A 78 8.73 0.23 -14.29
CA LEU A 78 7.33 0.06 -13.96
C LEU A 78 6.75 1.31 -13.29
N CYS A 79 7.46 1.86 -12.29
CA CYS A 79 7.03 3.07 -11.59
C CYS A 79 6.98 4.29 -12.50
N ARG A 80 7.91 4.39 -13.46
CA ARG A 80 7.96 5.45 -14.46
C ARG A 80 6.77 5.36 -15.42
N VAL A 81 6.54 4.19 -16.03
CA VAL A 81 5.43 3.94 -16.96
C VAL A 81 4.08 4.20 -16.30
N LEU A 82 3.88 3.68 -15.07
CA LEU A 82 2.67 3.93 -14.30
C LEU A 82 2.37 5.42 -14.11
N ARG A 83 3.38 6.19 -13.76
CA ARG A 83 3.23 7.63 -13.50
C ARG A 83 2.98 8.42 -14.79
N GLU A 84 3.76 8.16 -15.83
CA GLU A 84 3.75 8.95 -17.05
C GLU A 84 2.57 8.65 -17.97
N LYS A 85 2.15 7.37 -18.03
CA LYS A 85 1.10 6.92 -18.97
C LYS A 85 -0.24 6.60 -18.31
N TYR A 86 -0.20 6.18 -17.05
CA TYR A 86 -1.41 5.68 -16.36
C TYR A 86 -1.82 6.54 -15.17
N GLU A 87 -1.16 7.69 -14.93
CA GLU A 87 -1.47 8.61 -13.81
C GLU A 87 -1.60 7.87 -12.46
N THR A 88 -0.82 6.81 -12.29
CA THR A 88 -0.85 5.94 -11.12
C THR A 88 0.53 5.86 -10.50
N SER A 89 0.60 5.84 -9.18
CA SER A 89 1.87 5.78 -8.47
C SER A 89 1.92 4.63 -7.48
N VAL A 90 3.01 3.90 -7.51
CA VAL A 90 3.43 2.97 -6.47
C VAL A 90 4.77 3.45 -5.90
N VAL A 91 5.16 2.99 -4.73
CA VAL A 91 6.44 3.42 -4.13
C VAL A 91 7.54 2.47 -4.57
N PRO A 92 8.58 2.97 -5.27
CA PRO A 92 9.69 2.14 -5.71
C PRO A 92 10.45 1.52 -4.53
N GLY A 93 10.86 0.27 -4.68
CA GLY A 93 11.58 -0.47 -3.66
C GLY A 93 13.00 0.03 -3.38
N LYS A 94 13.56 0.85 -4.26
CA LYS A 94 14.87 1.49 -4.02
C LYS A 94 14.94 2.28 -2.72
N PHE A 95 13.83 2.87 -2.27
CA PHE A 95 13.76 3.57 -0.98
C PHE A 95 13.84 2.64 0.23
N PHE A 96 13.78 1.34 0.00
CA PHE A 96 13.86 0.27 1.00
C PHE A 96 15.06 -0.66 0.74
N GLU A 97 16.03 -0.21 -0.09
CA GLU A 97 17.20 -1.00 -0.50
C GLU A 97 16.85 -2.32 -1.24
N MET A 98 15.65 -2.38 -1.83
CA MET A 98 15.12 -3.53 -2.56
C MET A 98 14.62 -3.12 -3.95
N PRO A 99 15.51 -2.78 -4.90
CA PRO A 99 15.16 -2.14 -6.17
C PRO A 99 14.19 -2.94 -7.05
N ALA A 100 14.20 -4.27 -6.94
CA ALA A 100 13.27 -5.11 -7.68
C ALA A 100 11.83 -5.09 -7.13
N HIS A 101 11.60 -4.49 -5.95
CA HIS A 101 10.28 -4.45 -5.30
C HIS A 101 9.58 -3.11 -5.53
N PHE A 102 8.26 -3.10 -5.32
CA PHE A 102 7.48 -1.89 -5.22
C PHE A 102 6.38 -2.05 -4.16
N ARG A 103 5.98 -0.95 -3.55
CA ARG A 103 4.98 -0.97 -2.48
C ARG A 103 3.61 -0.55 -2.99
N VAL A 104 2.62 -1.40 -2.76
CA VAL A 104 1.20 -1.15 -3.03
C VAL A 104 0.46 -0.96 -1.73
N GLY A 105 -0.25 0.16 -1.58
CA GLY A 105 -1.15 0.41 -0.45
C GLY A 105 -2.53 -0.18 -0.71
N ILE A 106 -3.10 -0.83 0.30
CA ILE A 106 -4.45 -1.43 0.23
C ILE A 106 -5.45 -0.79 1.20
N ALA A 107 -5.09 0.35 1.79
CA ALA A 107 -5.90 1.02 2.80
C ALA A 107 -6.89 2.05 2.22
N GLY A 108 -6.88 2.27 0.92
CA GLY A 108 -7.80 3.16 0.22
C GLY A 108 -9.16 2.52 -0.10
N GLU A 109 -10.05 3.30 -0.70
CA GLU A 109 -11.33 2.79 -1.19
C GLU A 109 -11.13 1.68 -2.22
N THR A 110 -11.99 0.66 -2.18
CA THR A 110 -11.89 -0.52 -3.05
C THR A 110 -11.89 -0.16 -4.53
N ALA A 111 -12.75 0.76 -4.96
CA ALA A 111 -12.83 1.20 -6.36
C ALA A 111 -11.52 1.84 -6.86
N VAL A 112 -10.83 2.59 -6.00
CA VAL A 112 -9.52 3.19 -6.33
C VAL A 112 -8.45 2.10 -6.47
N LEU A 113 -8.50 1.07 -5.62
CA LEU A 113 -7.59 -0.06 -5.73
C LEU A 113 -7.84 -0.85 -7.02
N GLU A 114 -9.11 -1.15 -7.35
CA GLU A 114 -9.47 -1.87 -8.58
C GLU A 114 -8.95 -1.16 -9.81
N GLU A 115 -9.18 0.16 -9.92
CA GLU A 115 -8.66 0.97 -11.03
C GLU A 115 -7.11 0.99 -11.05
N GLY A 116 -6.48 1.11 -9.89
CA GLY A 116 -5.02 1.06 -9.76
C GLY A 116 -4.42 -0.27 -10.20
N LEU A 117 -5.06 -1.40 -9.88
CA LEU A 117 -4.64 -2.73 -10.30
C LEU A 117 -4.83 -2.94 -11.80
N GLU A 118 -5.92 -2.44 -12.40
CA GLU A 118 -6.12 -2.48 -13.85
C GLU A 118 -5.00 -1.73 -14.57
N ARG A 119 -4.65 -0.54 -14.11
CA ARG A 119 -3.57 0.29 -14.66
C ARG A 119 -2.20 -0.36 -14.47
N LEU A 120 -1.97 -0.97 -13.30
CA LEU A 120 -0.76 -1.74 -13.01
C LEU A 120 -0.62 -2.92 -14.00
N GLY A 121 -1.71 -3.64 -14.26
CA GLY A 121 -1.73 -4.72 -15.24
C GLY A 121 -1.34 -4.24 -16.64
N LYS A 122 -1.92 -3.14 -17.11
CA LYS A 122 -1.58 -2.55 -18.43
C LYS A 122 -0.10 -2.14 -18.52
N ALA A 123 0.45 -1.57 -17.46
CA ALA A 123 1.86 -1.17 -17.41
C ALA A 123 2.80 -2.40 -17.44
N LEU A 124 2.47 -3.47 -16.72
CA LEU A 124 3.22 -4.73 -16.75
C LEU A 124 3.19 -5.37 -18.14
N ASP A 125 2.02 -5.42 -18.77
CA ASP A 125 1.86 -5.96 -20.13
C ASP A 125 2.67 -5.17 -21.17
N GLU A 126 2.79 -3.86 -21.01
CA GLU A 126 3.57 -2.99 -21.90
C GLU A 126 5.07 -3.26 -21.76
N ILE A 127 5.56 -3.34 -20.52
CA ILE A 127 6.98 -3.57 -20.24
C ILE A 127 7.43 -4.96 -20.68
N SER A 128 6.57 -5.97 -20.54
CA SER A 128 6.87 -7.35 -20.92
C SER A 128 6.96 -7.57 -22.44
N ARG A 129 6.45 -6.63 -23.24
CA ARG A 129 6.45 -6.69 -24.72
C ARG A 129 7.59 -5.91 -25.37
N GLY A 130 8.28 -5.09 -24.64
CA GLY A 130 9.38 -4.24 -25.11
C GLY A 130 10.72 -4.83 -24.81
#